data_5e16b867527391d2ecab7261230cd3ea
#
_entry.id   5e16b867527391d2ecab7261230cd3ea
#
_cell.length_a   1.000
_cell.length_b   1.000
_cell.length_c   1.000
_cell.angle_alpha   90.00
_cell.angle_beta   90.00
_cell.angle_gamma   90.00
#
_symmetry.space_group_name_H-M   'P 1'
#
loop_
_entity.id
_entity.type
_entity.pdbx_description
1 polymer ?
#
loop_
_entity_poly.entity_id
_entity_poly.type
_entity_poly.pdbx_seq_one_letter_code
_entity_poly.pdbx_strand_id
1 'polypeptide(L)'
;MLDPQPLKGRTAVVTGSGQNIGEAIVKLFSAAGANVVVNGGSSREKVDKVVDDIKASGGNAIGVMADVGDAGAVEAMVKEAADTFGTVDIAVSNVSVRKKQRVEDISVKEWQDTINTNLNSAFYLARCVVPLMKQSGWGRIIHISGVDGFAAHVPTRTHNITCKAGVHAFAKALALELGPSGITANTVSPGAIDTTRDWSQYDDPELWRKARIESIPVKRIGTVDDIANACLYLAGETGGFISGE
;
A
#
# COMPACT_ATOMS: atom_id res chain seq x y z
N MET A 1 -11.01 -23.53 13.50
CA MET A 1 -9.60 -23.09 13.32
C MET A 1 -9.59 -22.08 12.18
N LEU A 2 -8.79 -21.04 12.27
CA LEU A 2 -8.62 -20.11 11.14
C LEU A 2 -7.91 -20.86 10.00
N ASP A 3 -8.32 -20.58 8.75
CA ASP A 3 -7.66 -21.13 7.57
C ASP A 3 -6.19 -20.68 7.54
N PRO A 4 -5.22 -21.59 7.45
CA PRO A 4 -3.80 -21.23 7.35
C PRO A 4 -3.46 -20.54 6.02
N GLN A 5 -4.30 -20.66 5.00
CA GLN A 5 -4.13 -20.03 3.69
C GLN A 5 -5.37 -19.22 3.26
N PRO A 6 -5.73 -18.15 4.01
CA PRO A 6 -6.96 -17.41 3.79
C PRO A 6 -7.01 -16.68 2.44
N LEU A 7 -5.90 -16.58 1.72
CA LEU A 7 -5.81 -15.95 0.40
C LEU A 7 -5.52 -16.96 -0.73
N LYS A 8 -5.70 -18.26 -0.46
CA LYS A 8 -5.44 -19.30 -1.47
C LYS A 8 -6.23 -19.07 -2.75
N GLY A 9 -5.52 -19.07 -3.88
CA GLY A 9 -6.10 -18.87 -5.21
C GLY A 9 -6.45 -17.42 -5.55
N ARG A 10 -6.18 -16.46 -4.65
CA ARG A 10 -6.32 -15.02 -4.91
C ARG A 10 -5.04 -14.45 -5.52
N THR A 11 -5.18 -13.37 -6.29
CA THR A 11 -4.06 -12.61 -6.84
C THR A 11 -4.03 -11.22 -6.25
N ALA A 12 -2.88 -10.80 -5.71
CA ALA A 12 -2.67 -9.50 -5.10
C ALA A 12 -1.64 -8.67 -5.86
N VAL A 13 -2.00 -7.43 -6.18
CA VAL A 13 -1.06 -6.39 -6.65
C VAL A 13 -0.77 -5.45 -5.49
N VAL A 14 0.52 -5.32 -5.13
CA VAL A 14 0.96 -4.39 -4.07
C VAL A 14 1.97 -3.41 -4.64
N THR A 15 1.63 -2.12 -4.68
CA THR A 15 2.52 -1.10 -5.22
C THR A 15 3.64 -0.77 -4.25
N GLY A 16 4.85 -0.51 -4.78
CA GLY A 16 6.03 -0.18 -3.96
C GLY A 16 6.43 -1.29 -3.00
N SER A 17 6.35 -2.54 -3.44
CA SER A 17 6.56 -3.72 -2.60
C SER A 17 7.97 -4.34 -2.67
N GLY A 18 8.93 -3.64 -3.28
CA GLY A 18 10.34 -4.07 -3.29
C GLY A 18 11.08 -3.79 -1.96
N GLN A 19 10.43 -3.20 -0.95
CA GLN A 19 11.03 -2.92 0.36
C GLN A 19 9.99 -2.58 1.44
N ASN A 20 10.40 -2.65 2.71
CA ASN A 20 9.67 -2.16 3.89
C ASN A 20 8.23 -2.73 3.98
N ILE A 21 7.23 -1.84 4.21
CA ILE A 21 5.82 -2.23 4.41
C ILE A 21 5.29 -3.04 3.22
N GLY A 22 5.56 -2.59 1.99
CA GLY A 22 5.09 -3.28 0.80
C GLY A 22 5.69 -4.69 0.66
N GLU A 23 6.99 -4.86 0.96
CA GLU A 23 7.66 -6.16 0.98
C GLU A 23 7.04 -7.09 2.03
N ALA A 24 6.81 -6.59 3.25
CA ALA A 24 6.17 -7.38 4.31
C ALA A 24 4.76 -7.84 3.90
N ILE A 25 3.98 -6.96 3.25
CA ILE A 25 2.64 -7.30 2.76
C ILE A 25 2.70 -8.42 1.72
N VAL A 26 3.53 -8.31 0.67
CA VAL A 26 3.57 -9.34 -0.39
C VAL A 26 4.09 -10.67 0.14
N LYS A 27 5.09 -10.67 1.02
CA LYS A 27 5.60 -11.89 1.66
C LYS A 27 4.53 -12.57 2.50
N LEU A 28 3.79 -11.81 3.32
CA LEU A 28 2.72 -12.35 4.15
C LEU A 28 1.53 -12.84 3.30
N PHE A 29 1.14 -12.10 2.26
CA PHE A 29 0.06 -12.52 1.35
C PHE A 29 0.43 -13.79 0.60
N SER A 30 1.67 -13.92 0.15
CA SER A 30 2.17 -15.13 -0.48
C SER A 30 2.15 -16.32 0.48
N ALA A 31 2.62 -16.14 1.72
CA ALA A 31 2.54 -17.18 2.76
C ALA A 31 1.09 -17.58 3.09
N ALA A 32 0.14 -16.66 2.94
CA ALA A 32 -1.29 -16.88 3.06
C ALA A 32 -1.94 -17.52 1.80
N GLY A 33 -1.15 -17.89 0.79
CA GLY A 33 -1.58 -18.63 -0.40
C GLY A 33 -1.92 -17.78 -1.62
N ALA A 34 -1.69 -16.47 -1.59
CA ALA A 34 -1.92 -15.62 -2.76
C ALA A 34 -0.80 -15.70 -3.80
N ASN A 35 -1.16 -15.55 -5.08
CA ASN A 35 -0.23 -15.11 -6.11
C ASN A 35 0.02 -13.62 -5.92
N VAL A 36 1.26 -13.15 -6.05
CA VAL A 36 1.57 -11.75 -5.76
C VAL A 36 2.35 -11.06 -6.89
N VAL A 37 2.03 -9.79 -7.10
CA VAL A 37 2.79 -8.90 -7.98
C VAL A 37 3.61 -7.95 -7.12
N VAL A 38 4.93 -8.06 -7.24
CA VAL A 38 5.89 -7.17 -6.59
C VAL A 38 6.19 -6.00 -7.52
N ASN A 39 5.77 -4.80 -7.14
CA ASN A 39 6.00 -3.60 -7.94
C ASN A 39 7.12 -2.73 -7.35
N GLY A 40 7.94 -2.19 -8.24
CA GLY A 40 8.90 -1.14 -7.95
C GLY A 40 8.98 -0.10 -9.05
N GLY A 41 9.35 1.14 -8.71
CA GLY A 41 9.51 2.23 -9.67
C GLY A 41 10.94 2.47 -10.12
N SER A 42 11.96 2.17 -9.28
CA SER A 42 13.34 2.60 -9.53
C SER A 42 14.42 1.52 -9.35
N SER A 43 14.16 0.47 -8.58
CA SER A 43 15.15 -0.57 -8.31
C SER A 43 14.63 -1.94 -8.69
N ARG A 44 15.06 -2.42 -9.85
CA ARG A 44 14.80 -3.79 -10.32
C ARG A 44 15.38 -4.82 -9.36
N GLU A 45 16.60 -4.61 -8.87
CA GLU A 45 17.29 -5.50 -7.95
C GLU A 45 16.48 -5.80 -6.68
N LYS A 46 15.87 -4.75 -6.08
CA LYS A 46 15.02 -4.93 -4.89
C LYS A 46 13.76 -5.74 -5.19
N VAL A 47 13.15 -5.50 -6.35
CA VAL A 47 11.96 -6.23 -6.80
C VAL A 47 12.33 -7.70 -7.02
N ASP A 48 13.39 -7.97 -7.76
CA ASP A 48 13.82 -9.34 -8.08
C ASP A 48 14.19 -10.10 -6.81
N LYS A 49 14.90 -9.46 -5.87
CA LYS A 49 15.20 -10.07 -4.56
C LYS A 49 13.93 -10.51 -3.82
N VAL A 50 12.90 -9.68 -3.76
CA VAL A 50 11.64 -10.02 -3.08
C VAL A 50 10.92 -11.17 -3.80
N VAL A 51 10.91 -11.15 -5.13
CA VAL A 51 10.35 -12.23 -5.95
C VAL A 51 11.07 -13.56 -5.69
N ASP A 52 12.40 -13.54 -5.65
CA ASP A 52 13.22 -14.73 -5.41
C ASP A 52 12.99 -15.28 -3.99
N ASP A 53 12.94 -14.42 -2.98
CA ASP A 53 12.64 -14.81 -1.59
C ASP A 53 11.26 -15.51 -1.50
N ILE A 54 10.24 -14.97 -2.20
CA ILE A 54 8.90 -15.56 -2.22
C ILE A 54 8.90 -16.92 -2.93
N LYS A 55 9.54 -17.02 -4.11
CA LYS A 55 9.64 -18.28 -4.86
C LYS A 55 10.43 -19.34 -4.10
N ALA A 56 11.51 -18.96 -3.43
CA ALA A 56 12.29 -19.87 -2.60
C ALA A 56 11.47 -20.42 -1.41
N SER A 57 10.46 -19.68 -0.95
CA SER A 57 9.50 -20.11 0.08
C SER A 57 8.30 -20.90 -0.48
N GLY A 58 8.29 -21.22 -1.78
CA GLY A 58 7.23 -21.98 -2.45
C GLY A 58 6.02 -21.15 -2.89
N GLY A 59 6.10 -19.83 -2.82
CA GLY A 59 5.04 -18.93 -3.28
C GLY A 59 5.13 -18.60 -4.79
N ASN A 60 4.07 -18.00 -5.31
CA ASN A 60 3.98 -17.54 -6.70
C ASN A 60 4.12 -16.02 -6.75
N ALA A 61 5.15 -15.51 -7.44
CA ALA A 61 5.38 -14.07 -7.56
C ALA A 61 5.90 -13.68 -8.94
N ILE A 62 5.50 -12.50 -9.42
CA ILE A 62 6.14 -11.81 -10.55
C ILE A 62 6.59 -10.42 -10.11
N GLY A 63 7.64 -9.90 -10.73
CA GLY A 63 8.19 -8.58 -10.47
C GLY A 63 7.92 -7.63 -11.63
N VAL A 64 7.17 -6.55 -11.41
CA VAL A 64 6.82 -5.57 -12.44
C VAL A 64 7.36 -4.19 -12.08
N MET A 65 8.16 -3.63 -12.99
CA MET A 65 8.62 -2.24 -12.87
C MET A 65 7.59 -1.31 -13.50
N ALA A 66 6.97 -0.48 -12.67
CA ALA A 66 6.02 0.53 -13.12
C ALA A 66 6.07 1.76 -12.22
N ASP A 67 6.10 2.94 -12.80
CA ASP A 67 5.85 4.18 -12.07
C ASP A 67 4.34 4.29 -11.83
N VAL A 68 3.94 4.26 -10.56
CA VAL A 68 2.52 4.35 -10.17
C VAL A 68 1.89 5.71 -10.47
N GLY A 69 2.70 6.74 -10.69
CA GLY A 69 2.25 8.05 -11.16
C GLY A 69 1.88 8.07 -12.66
N ASP A 70 2.19 7.02 -13.40
CA ASP A 70 1.82 6.86 -14.81
C ASP A 70 0.64 5.88 -14.94
N ALA A 71 -0.50 6.41 -15.38
CA ALA A 71 -1.72 5.62 -15.53
C ALA A 71 -1.56 4.45 -16.54
N GLY A 72 -0.79 4.66 -17.63
CA GLY A 72 -0.53 3.62 -18.62
C GLY A 72 0.39 2.52 -18.07
N ALA A 73 1.40 2.88 -17.28
CA ALA A 73 2.27 1.91 -16.61
C ALA A 73 1.50 1.07 -15.57
N VAL A 74 0.55 1.68 -14.84
CA VAL A 74 -0.32 0.96 -13.90
C VAL A 74 -1.26 0.00 -14.66
N GLU A 75 -1.85 0.45 -15.77
CA GLU A 75 -2.71 -0.40 -16.61
C GLU A 75 -1.92 -1.62 -17.16
N ALA A 76 -0.72 -1.40 -17.66
CA ALA A 76 0.16 -2.48 -18.15
C ALA A 76 0.51 -3.47 -17.03
N MET A 77 0.81 -2.98 -15.82
CA MET A 77 1.10 -3.83 -14.65
C MET A 77 -0.10 -4.70 -14.27
N VAL A 78 -1.30 -4.14 -14.21
CA VAL A 78 -2.52 -4.89 -13.85
C VAL A 78 -2.86 -5.90 -14.97
N LYS A 79 -2.66 -5.52 -16.23
CA LYS A 79 -2.82 -6.44 -17.35
C LYS A 79 -1.86 -7.61 -17.27
N GLU A 80 -0.57 -7.39 -17.01
CA GLU A 80 0.44 -8.44 -16.85
C GLU A 80 0.08 -9.39 -15.70
N ALA A 81 -0.43 -8.84 -14.58
CA ALA A 81 -0.92 -9.63 -13.46
C ALA A 81 -2.09 -10.54 -13.86
N ALA A 82 -3.07 -10.00 -14.58
CA ALA A 82 -4.24 -10.74 -15.04
C ALA A 82 -3.87 -11.79 -16.11
N ASP A 83 -2.99 -11.46 -17.05
CA ASP A 83 -2.49 -12.39 -18.06
C ASP A 83 -1.73 -13.58 -17.42
N THR A 84 -1.00 -13.33 -16.31
CA THR A 84 -0.18 -14.35 -15.64
C THR A 84 -1.00 -15.23 -14.70
N PHE A 85 -1.90 -14.63 -13.92
CA PHE A 85 -2.61 -15.31 -12.82
C PHE A 85 -4.13 -15.44 -13.05
N GLY A 86 -4.64 -14.92 -14.17
CA GLY A 86 -6.06 -15.00 -14.55
C GLY A 86 -6.94 -13.90 -14.01
N THR A 87 -6.57 -13.24 -12.90
CA THR A 87 -7.36 -12.19 -12.25
C THR A 87 -6.49 -11.30 -11.37
N VAL A 88 -7.09 -10.21 -10.86
CA VAL A 88 -6.58 -9.45 -9.71
C VAL A 88 -7.71 -9.27 -8.70
N ASP A 89 -7.58 -9.89 -7.55
CA ASP A 89 -8.59 -9.89 -6.49
C ASP A 89 -8.30 -8.89 -5.38
N ILE A 90 -7.03 -8.59 -5.15
CA ILE A 90 -6.58 -7.73 -4.05
C ILE A 90 -5.65 -6.65 -4.61
N ALA A 91 -5.92 -5.41 -4.27
CA ALA A 91 -5.12 -4.26 -4.68
C ALA A 91 -4.68 -3.45 -3.46
N VAL A 92 -3.36 -3.28 -3.27
CA VAL A 92 -2.79 -2.48 -2.18
C VAL A 92 -2.01 -1.31 -2.75
N SER A 93 -2.52 -0.08 -2.55
CA SER A 93 -1.80 1.16 -2.88
C SER A 93 -0.90 1.55 -1.70
N ASN A 94 0.42 1.39 -1.85
CA ASN A 94 1.36 1.61 -0.76
C ASN A 94 2.41 2.70 -1.05
N VAL A 95 2.63 3.07 -2.31
CA VAL A 95 3.63 4.08 -2.67
C VAL A 95 3.30 5.44 -2.08
N SER A 96 4.30 6.10 -1.51
CA SER A 96 4.17 7.49 -1.03
C SER A 96 5.51 8.21 -1.01
N VAL A 97 5.55 9.38 -1.62
CA VAL A 97 6.66 10.34 -1.53
C VAL A 97 6.35 11.33 -0.40
N ARG A 98 7.31 11.57 0.48
CA ARG A 98 7.14 12.41 1.68
C ARG A 98 8.27 13.46 1.75
N LYS A 99 8.12 14.54 1.02
CA LYS A 99 9.01 15.71 1.12
C LYS A 99 8.57 16.61 2.28
N LYS A 100 9.51 17.35 2.85
CA LYS A 100 9.26 18.41 3.83
C LYS A 100 9.54 19.75 3.14
N GLN A 101 8.52 20.56 2.92
CA GLN A 101 8.63 21.89 2.30
C GLN A 101 7.56 22.80 2.89
N ARG A 102 7.88 24.10 3.05
CA ARG A 102 6.89 25.13 3.38
C ARG A 102 5.97 25.32 2.18
N VAL A 103 4.73 25.72 2.41
CA VAL A 103 3.72 25.83 1.34
C VAL A 103 4.15 26.81 0.27
N GLU A 104 4.79 27.89 0.62
CA GLU A 104 5.32 28.93 -0.27
C GLU A 104 6.49 28.45 -1.14
N ASP A 105 7.21 27.40 -0.71
CA ASP A 105 8.39 26.84 -1.43
C ASP A 105 7.99 25.67 -2.33
N ILE A 106 6.76 25.16 -2.24
CA ILE A 106 6.28 24.07 -3.09
C ILE A 106 5.97 24.62 -4.48
N SER A 107 6.76 24.22 -5.49
CA SER A 107 6.43 24.54 -6.87
C SER A 107 5.13 23.84 -7.31
N VAL A 108 4.42 24.42 -8.29
CA VAL A 108 3.23 23.81 -8.88
C VAL A 108 3.53 22.41 -9.41
N LYS A 109 4.71 22.23 -10.02
CA LYS A 109 5.14 20.91 -10.51
C LYS A 109 5.32 19.90 -9.38
N GLU A 110 5.98 20.26 -8.29
CA GLU A 110 6.17 19.35 -7.15
C GLU A 110 4.87 18.99 -6.46
N TRP A 111 3.94 19.95 -6.39
CA TRP A 111 2.58 19.69 -5.93
C TRP A 111 1.92 18.63 -6.80
N GLN A 112 1.90 18.84 -8.14
CA GLN A 112 1.30 17.92 -9.10
C GLN A 112 1.94 16.54 -9.06
N ASP A 113 3.27 16.45 -9.03
CA ASP A 113 4.02 15.19 -8.94
C ASP A 113 3.65 14.42 -7.65
N THR A 114 3.54 15.13 -6.52
CA THR A 114 3.16 14.52 -5.23
C THR A 114 1.72 14.01 -5.24
N ILE A 115 0.78 14.81 -5.74
CA ILE A 115 -0.64 14.40 -5.89
C ILE A 115 -0.71 13.18 -6.82
N ASN A 116 0.03 13.21 -7.91
CA ASN A 116 0.01 12.12 -8.89
C ASN A 116 0.52 10.79 -8.29
N THR A 117 1.64 10.84 -7.57
CA THR A 117 2.22 9.64 -6.96
C THR A 117 1.43 9.16 -5.74
N ASN A 118 0.94 10.08 -4.88
CA ASN A 118 0.40 9.70 -3.57
C ASN A 118 -1.13 9.55 -3.54
N LEU A 119 -1.85 10.13 -4.51
CA LEU A 119 -3.32 10.09 -4.57
C LEU A 119 -3.82 9.52 -5.89
N ASN A 120 -3.41 10.08 -7.04
CA ASN A 120 -3.91 9.61 -8.33
C ASN A 120 -3.53 8.16 -8.60
N SER A 121 -2.36 7.71 -8.13
CA SER A 121 -1.92 6.30 -8.24
C SER A 121 -2.92 5.31 -7.61
N ALA A 122 -3.57 5.68 -6.50
CA ALA A 122 -4.61 4.87 -5.88
C ALA A 122 -5.85 4.76 -6.79
N PHE A 123 -6.23 5.86 -7.44
CA PHE A 123 -7.29 5.87 -8.44
C PHE A 123 -6.91 5.06 -9.68
N TYR A 124 -5.69 5.21 -10.22
CA TYR A 124 -5.25 4.46 -11.40
C TYR A 124 -5.31 2.95 -11.15
N LEU A 125 -4.82 2.50 -9.99
CA LEU A 125 -4.87 1.10 -9.60
C LEU A 125 -6.31 0.61 -9.46
N ALA A 126 -7.16 1.33 -8.70
CA ALA A 126 -8.56 0.97 -8.51
C ALA A 126 -9.32 0.88 -9.84
N ARG A 127 -9.14 1.88 -10.74
CA ARG A 127 -9.77 1.90 -12.06
C ARG A 127 -9.45 0.64 -12.88
N CYS A 128 -8.22 0.14 -12.79
CA CYS A 128 -7.79 -1.02 -13.55
C CYS A 128 -8.28 -2.35 -12.94
N VAL A 129 -8.31 -2.48 -11.60
CA VAL A 129 -8.67 -3.76 -10.95
C VAL A 129 -10.18 -3.94 -10.74
N VAL A 130 -10.95 -2.85 -10.59
CA VAL A 130 -12.40 -2.92 -10.33
C VAL A 130 -13.18 -3.71 -11.39
N PRO A 131 -12.93 -3.58 -12.71
CA PRO A 131 -13.61 -4.41 -13.70
C PRO A 131 -13.40 -5.93 -13.49
N LEU A 132 -12.17 -6.34 -13.12
CA LEU A 132 -11.82 -7.74 -12.86
C LEU A 132 -12.53 -8.24 -11.57
N MET A 133 -12.51 -7.43 -10.52
CA MET A 133 -13.18 -7.74 -9.25
C MET A 133 -14.71 -7.83 -9.41
N LYS A 134 -15.31 -6.93 -10.21
CA LYS A 134 -16.76 -6.99 -10.52
C LYS A 134 -17.13 -8.27 -11.28
N GLN A 135 -16.27 -8.72 -12.18
CA GLN A 135 -16.50 -9.96 -12.93
C GLN A 135 -16.52 -11.19 -12.02
N SER A 136 -15.68 -11.21 -10.98
CA SER A 136 -15.64 -12.30 -9.98
C SER A 136 -16.68 -12.15 -8.85
N GLY A 137 -17.29 -10.97 -8.70
CA GLY A 137 -18.18 -10.64 -7.56
C GLY A 137 -17.44 -10.56 -6.23
N TRP A 138 -16.13 -10.37 -6.23
CA TRP A 138 -15.29 -10.30 -5.04
C TRP A 138 -14.08 -9.41 -5.25
N GLY A 139 -13.71 -8.61 -4.25
CA GLY A 139 -12.51 -7.79 -4.31
C GLY A 139 -12.15 -7.14 -2.98
N ARG A 140 -10.86 -6.81 -2.83
CA ARG A 140 -10.33 -6.10 -1.67
C ARG A 140 -9.40 -4.98 -2.12
N ILE A 141 -9.74 -3.75 -1.80
CA ILE A 141 -8.93 -2.56 -2.09
C ILE A 141 -8.44 -1.99 -0.76
N ILE A 142 -7.13 -1.86 -0.61
CA ILE A 142 -6.50 -1.38 0.62
C ILE A 142 -5.54 -0.24 0.26
N HIS A 143 -5.68 0.90 0.93
CA HIS A 143 -4.78 2.03 0.74
C HIS A 143 -3.92 2.23 2.00
N ILE A 144 -2.60 2.31 1.84
CA ILE A 144 -1.71 2.67 2.94
C ILE A 144 -1.64 4.19 3.04
N SER A 145 -2.36 4.71 4.01
CA SER A 145 -2.39 6.14 4.33
C SER A 145 -1.33 6.50 5.39
N GLY A 146 -1.74 7.12 6.46
CA GLY A 146 -0.96 7.50 7.64
C GLY A 146 -1.81 8.36 8.57
N VAL A 147 -1.37 8.49 9.82
CA VAL A 147 -2.04 9.36 10.81
C VAL A 147 -2.17 10.81 10.33
N ASP A 148 -1.26 11.26 9.46
CA ASP A 148 -1.31 12.59 8.84
C ASP A 148 -2.61 12.82 8.04
N GLY A 149 -3.28 11.76 7.58
CA GLY A 149 -4.58 11.86 6.89
C GLY A 149 -5.76 12.22 7.83
N PHE A 150 -5.62 11.98 9.13
CA PHE A 150 -6.63 12.31 10.14
C PHE A 150 -6.27 13.57 10.93
N ALA A 151 -4.98 13.77 11.25
CA ALA A 151 -4.52 14.84 12.11
C ALA A 151 -3.24 15.46 11.52
N ALA A 152 -3.35 16.68 11.03
CA ALA A 152 -2.22 17.47 10.56
C ALA A 152 -1.35 17.89 11.74
N HIS A 153 -0.40 17.05 12.17
CA HIS A 153 0.45 17.30 13.33
C HIS A 153 1.92 17.58 12.98
N VAL A 154 2.30 17.46 11.71
CA VAL A 154 3.65 17.76 11.24
C VAL A 154 3.61 18.90 10.23
N PRO A 155 4.24 20.05 10.53
CA PRO A 155 4.33 21.16 9.58
C PRO A 155 5.16 20.74 8.34
N THR A 156 5.11 21.54 7.28
CA THR A 156 5.90 21.35 6.05
C THR A 156 5.56 20.09 5.23
N ARG A 157 4.36 19.54 5.41
CA ARG A 157 3.87 18.36 4.67
C ARG A 157 2.51 18.56 4.04
N THR A 158 2.14 19.79 3.69
CA THR A 158 0.81 20.15 3.19
C THR A 158 0.36 19.23 2.05
N HIS A 159 1.19 19.03 1.02
CA HIS A 159 0.90 18.18 -0.13
C HIS A 159 0.71 16.70 0.26
N ASN A 160 1.53 16.17 1.16
CA ASN A 160 1.40 14.79 1.61
C ASN A 160 0.15 14.57 2.48
N ILE A 161 -0.12 15.49 3.40
CA ILE A 161 -1.32 15.46 4.26
C ILE A 161 -2.59 15.50 3.41
N THR A 162 -2.64 16.39 2.41
CA THR A 162 -3.76 16.47 1.46
C THR A 162 -4.00 15.14 0.75
N CYS A 163 -2.93 14.51 0.24
CA CYS A 163 -3.05 13.19 -0.40
C CYS A 163 -3.58 12.12 0.57
N LYS A 164 -3.04 12.09 1.79
CA LYS A 164 -3.44 11.07 2.78
C LYS A 164 -4.89 11.25 3.22
N ALA A 165 -5.37 12.48 3.41
CA ALA A 165 -6.78 12.76 3.64
C ALA A 165 -7.65 12.38 2.42
N GLY A 166 -7.18 12.70 1.21
CA GLY A 166 -7.86 12.33 -0.03
C GLY A 166 -8.03 10.82 -0.21
N VAL A 167 -7.02 10.03 0.15
CA VAL A 167 -7.09 8.56 0.08
C VAL A 167 -8.13 8.00 1.05
N HIS A 168 -8.31 8.58 2.25
CA HIS A 168 -9.40 8.19 3.16
C HIS A 168 -10.78 8.44 2.56
N ALA A 169 -10.99 9.63 2.00
CA ALA A 169 -12.25 9.96 1.34
C ALA A 169 -12.50 9.04 0.13
N PHE A 170 -11.46 8.74 -0.64
CA PHE A 170 -11.53 7.86 -1.80
C PHE A 170 -11.94 6.43 -1.40
N ALA A 171 -11.35 5.84 -0.35
CA ALA A 171 -11.74 4.52 0.15
C ALA A 171 -13.22 4.47 0.55
N LYS A 172 -13.73 5.50 1.25
CA LYS A 172 -15.15 5.61 1.62
C LYS A 172 -16.07 5.68 0.40
N ALA A 173 -15.69 6.45 -0.60
CA ALA A 173 -16.45 6.55 -1.85
C ALA A 173 -16.49 5.19 -2.58
N LEU A 174 -15.34 4.52 -2.71
CA LEU A 174 -15.27 3.18 -3.30
C LEU A 174 -16.09 2.16 -2.52
N ALA A 175 -16.08 2.20 -1.18
CA ALA A 175 -16.86 1.30 -0.34
C ALA A 175 -18.37 1.40 -0.62
N LEU A 176 -18.88 2.63 -0.78
CA LEU A 176 -20.29 2.89 -1.12
C LEU A 176 -20.63 2.40 -2.53
N GLU A 177 -19.76 2.70 -3.50
CA GLU A 177 -20.01 2.39 -4.91
C GLU A 177 -19.89 0.89 -5.21
N LEU A 178 -18.90 0.22 -4.59
CA LEU A 178 -18.49 -1.13 -4.96
C LEU A 178 -19.04 -2.22 -4.02
N GLY A 179 -19.56 -1.84 -2.86
CA GLY A 179 -20.16 -2.78 -1.89
C GLY A 179 -21.19 -3.74 -2.49
N PRO A 180 -22.14 -3.29 -3.33
CA PRO A 180 -23.09 -4.17 -4.01
C PRO A 180 -22.45 -5.22 -4.93
N SER A 181 -21.19 -5.04 -5.32
CA SER A 181 -20.40 -5.98 -6.14
C SER A 181 -19.53 -6.93 -5.30
N GLY A 182 -19.66 -6.97 -3.97
CA GLY A 182 -18.86 -7.82 -3.08
C GLY A 182 -17.41 -7.31 -2.88
N ILE A 183 -17.15 -6.03 -3.20
CA ILE A 183 -15.83 -5.42 -3.08
C ILE A 183 -15.79 -4.51 -1.87
N THR A 184 -14.78 -4.69 -1.00
CA THR A 184 -14.52 -3.77 0.11
C THR A 184 -13.36 -2.82 -0.22
N ALA A 185 -13.39 -1.61 0.33
CA ALA A 185 -12.32 -0.63 0.18
C ALA A 185 -12.03 0.03 1.53
N ASN A 186 -10.77 -0.05 1.98
CA ASN A 186 -10.36 0.43 3.29
C ASN A 186 -9.01 1.15 3.25
N THR A 187 -8.70 1.90 4.31
CA THR A 187 -7.37 2.48 4.55
C THR A 187 -6.74 1.88 5.80
N VAL A 188 -5.45 1.56 5.70
CA VAL A 188 -4.59 1.32 6.86
C VAL A 188 -3.75 2.56 7.07
N SER A 189 -3.74 3.10 8.29
CA SER A 189 -3.07 4.37 8.61
C SER A 189 -1.96 4.17 9.63
N PRO A 190 -0.74 3.82 9.18
CA PRO A 190 0.39 3.59 10.07
C PRO A 190 0.75 4.85 10.87
N GLY A 191 1.11 4.65 12.13
CA GLY A 191 1.81 5.64 12.94
C GLY A 191 3.32 5.64 12.66
N ALA A 192 4.14 5.58 13.71
CA ALA A 192 5.57 5.43 13.58
C ALA A 192 5.93 3.94 13.37
N ILE A 193 6.42 3.62 12.19
CA ILE A 193 6.83 2.27 11.80
C ILE A 193 8.35 2.25 11.56
N ASP A 194 9.01 1.21 12.03
CA ASP A 194 10.43 0.96 11.80
C ASP A 194 10.63 0.51 10.34
N THR A 195 11.16 1.41 9.54
CA THR A 195 11.43 1.22 8.12
C THR A 195 12.82 1.73 7.81
N THR A 196 13.39 1.32 6.68
CA THR A 196 14.64 1.90 6.19
C THR A 196 14.47 3.41 6.04
N ARG A 197 15.30 4.18 6.75
CA ARG A 197 15.29 5.64 6.76
C ARG A 197 16.66 6.18 6.41
N ASP A 198 16.66 7.35 5.83
CA ASP A 198 17.86 8.18 5.73
C ASP A 198 18.07 8.90 7.07
N TRP A 199 18.92 8.31 7.91
CA TRP A 199 19.25 8.85 9.23
C TRP A 199 20.13 10.09 9.17
N SER A 200 20.73 10.41 8.01
CA SER A 200 21.53 11.65 7.84
C SER A 200 20.70 12.93 7.99
N GLN A 201 19.37 12.82 7.92
CA GLN A 201 18.43 13.92 8.11
C GLN A 201 18.06 14.19 9.59
N TYR A 202 18.68 13.48 10.53
CA TYR A 202 18.41 13.59 11.96
C TYR A 202 19.71 13.92 12.72
N ASP A 203 19.69 14.97 13.54
CA ASP A 203 20.86 15.39 14.33
C ASP A 203 21.28 14.29 15.33
N ASP A 204 20.30 13.63 15.95
CA ASP A 204 20.50 12.50 16.88
C ASP A 204 19.40 11.44 16.65
N PRO A 205 19.71 10.38 15.88
CA PRO A 205 18.77 9.29 15.62
C PRO A 205 18.29 8.55 16.88
N GLU A 206 19.16 8.35 17.87
CA GLU A 206 18.85 7.64 19.11
C GLU A 206 17.90 8.46 19.97
N LEU A 207 18.19 9.74 20.15
CA LEU A 207 17.32 10.67 20.89
C LEU A 207 15.96 10.76 20.21
N TRP A 208 15.93 10.86 18.88
CA TRP A 208 14.67 10.85 18.13
C TRP A 208 13.88 9.57 18.37
N ARG A 209 14.53 8.40 18.31
CA ARG A 209 13.91 7.09 18.53
C ARG A 209 13.32 6.99 19.94
N LYS A 210 14.07 7.40 20.95
CA LYS A 210 13.63 7.42 22.35
C LYS A 210 12.41 8.31 22.55
N ALA A 211 12.48 9.55 22.09
CA ALA A 211 11.37 10.51 22.19
C ALA A 211 10.11 9.99 21.45
N ARG A 212 10.30 9.32 20.30
CA ARG A 212 9.19 8.74 19.57
C ARG A 212 8.53 7.59 20.33
N ILE A 213 9.30 6.68 20.92
CA ILE A 213 8.79 5.58 21.76
C ILE A 213 8.02 6.13 22.95
N GLU A 214 8.55 7.16 23.62
CA GLU A 214 7.90 7.79 24.78
C GLU A 214 6.54 8.41 24.41
N SER A 215 6.42 8.98 23.21
CA SER A 215 5.17 9.60 22.72
C SER A 215 4.09 8.57 22.33
N ILE A 216 4.47 7.30 22.10
CA ILE A 216 3.54 6.25 21.67
C ILE A 216 2.95 5.56 22.91
N PRO A 217 1.60 5.47 23.07
CA PRO A 217 0.99 4.86 24.24
C PRO A 217 1.46 3.42 24.53
N VAL A 218 1.62 2.58 23.51
CA VAL A 218 2.09 1.19 23.64
C VAL A 218 3.60 1.08 23.81
N LYS A 219 4.32 2.20 23.92
CA LYS A 219 5.76 2.28 24.23
C LYS A 219 6.67 1.48 23.31
N ARG A 220 6.28 1.34 22.05
CA ARG A 220 7.14 0.80 20.99
C ARG A 220 6.84 1.46 19.64
N ILE A 221 7.83 1.50 18.77
CA ILE A 221 7.62 1.76 17.34
C ILE A 221 7.02 0.50 16.72
N GLY A 222 6.06 0.66 15.80
CA GLY A 222 5.46 -0.45 15.06
C GLY A 222 6.47 -1.07 14.08
N THR A 223 6.25 -2.31 13.73
CA THR A 223 7.02 -3.02 12.70
C THR A 223 6.27 -3.02 11.36
N VAL A 224 6.96 -3.38 10.29
CA VAL A 224 6.32 -3.58 8.98
C VAL A 224 5.29 -4.71 9.03
N ASP A 225 5.52 -5.71 9.90
CA ASP A 225 4.60 -6.84 10.09
C ASP A 225 3.32 -6.43 10.81
N ASP A 226 3.33 -5.43 11.70
CA ASP A 226 2.10 -4.88 12.30
C ASP A 226 1.15 -4.40 11.19
N ILE A 227 1.70 -3.77 10.14
CA ILE A 227 0.91 -3.26 9.01
C ILE A 227 0.51 -4.39 8.06
N ALA A 228 1.42 -5.32 7.77
CA ALA A 228 1.13 -6.47 6.91
C ALA A 228 0.00 -7.33 7.48
N ASN A 229 -0.02 -7.56 8.81
CA ASN A 229 -1.09 -8.29 9.47
C ASN A 229 -2.45 -7.58 9.40
N ALA A 230 -2.47 -6.25 9.55
CA ALA A 230 -3.69 -5.47 9.35
C ALA A 230 -4.22 -5.59 7.91
N CYS A 231 -3.31 -5.54 6.91
CA CYS A 231 -3.67 -5.74 5.52
C CYS A 231 -4.16 -7.18 5.26
N LEU A 232 -3.54 -8.19 5.85
CA LEU A 232 -3.99 -9.58 5.71
C LEU A 232 -5.41 -9.79 6.27
N TYR A 233 -5.70 -9.21 7.43
CA TYR A 233 -7.04 -9.25 8.02
C TYR A 233 -8.09 -8.64 7.08
N LEU A 234 -7.82 -7.47 6.51
CA LEU A 234 -8.74 -6.78 5.59
C LEU A 234 -8.83 -7.48 4.21
N ALA A 235 -7.78 -8.16 3.79
CA ALA A 235 -7.73 -8.89 2.52
C ALA A 235 -8.46 -10.23 2.57
N GLY A 236 -8.60 -10.85 3.74
CA GLY A 236 -9.26 -12.13 3.94
C GLY A 236 -10.78 -12.03 4.07
N GLU A 237 -11.43 -13.19 4.18
CA GLU A 237 -12.86 -13.29 4.41
C GLU A 237 -13.26 -12.70 5.78
N THR A 238 -12.37 -12.77 6.77
CA THR A 238 -12.59 -12.21 8.12
C THR A 238 -12.78 -10.69 8.12
N GLY A 239 -12.19 -9.98 7.15
CA GLY A 239 -12.36 -8.55 6.95
C GLY A 239 -13.54 -8.16 6.04
N GLY A 240 -14.30 -9.13 5.54
CA GLY A 240 -15.32 -8.94 4.50
C GLY A 240 -16.49 -8.02 4.88
N PHE A 241 -16.70 -7.74 6.17
CA PHE A 241 -17.73 -6.81 6.65
C PHE A 241 -17.18 -5.40 6.94
N ILE A 242 -15.87 -5.20 6.83
CA ILE A 242 -15.24 -3.89 7.04
C ILE A 242 -15.05 -3.22 5.69
N SER A 243 -15.70 -2.08 5.49
CA SER A 243 -15.58 -1.29 4.27
C SER A 243 -15.80 0.20 4.55
N GLY A 244 -14.93 1.04 4.00
CA GLY A 244 -14.95 2.48 4.21
C GLY A 244 -14.18 2.97 5.44
N GLU A 245 -13.39 2.09 6.09
CA GLU A 245 -12.63 2.41 7.30
C GLU A 245 -11.16 2.78 7.01
#